data_afcc8ead40c6e1d6c58dd0227abb8968
#
_entry.id   afcc8ead40c6e1d6c58dd0227abb8968
#
_cell.length_a   1.000
_cell.length_b   1.000
_cell.length_c   1.000
_cell.angle_alpha   90.00
_cell.angle_beta   90.00
_cell.angle_gamma   90.00
#
_symmetry.space_group_name_H-M   'P 1'
#
loop_
_entity.id
_entity.type
_entity.pdbx_description
1 polymer ?
#
loop_
_entity_poly.entity_id
_entity_poly.type
_entity_poly.pdbx_seq_one_letter_code
_entity_poly.pdbx_strand_id
1 'polypeptide(L)'
;MRKYFFVLLLTPLLGIGQTKTVLTSNRLFAKNDKVSEFEKALANHAQKYHTGDVKWRVWSIQSGPDANGYMVTEGPNSWDMLDGRGDISAEHTADWEKNVLPLTTGQGESGYYDFEADLGTVQLTDYADKIVITHMTAKPGKINDVKNLITKFKKVWEDGKESVAVYSAAFSGEPGFIYVTRLKNGLKELASDYRKPSSERYNNVYGAGSFDAWLKDYADAVQSRWSEILIYKPELSSK
;
A
#
# COMPACT_ATOMS: atom_id res chain seq x y z
N MET A 1 1.80 62.78 29.42
CA MET A 1 2.48 61.73 28.59
C MET A 1 1.81 60.40 28.86
N ARG A 2 0.97 59.89 27.95
CA ARG A 2 0.23 58.60 28.09
C ARG A 2 1.09 57.50 27.44
N LYS A 3 1.62 56.59 28.25
CA LYS A 3 2.39 55.41 27.74
C LYS A 3 1.39 54.33 27.33
N TYR A 4 1.33 54.03 26.01
CA TYR A 4 0.62 52.88 25.48
C TYR A 4 1.49 51.64 25.59
N PHE A 5 1.06 50.65 26.37
CA PHE A 5 1.67 49.35 26.44
C PHE A 5 1.05 48.47 25.32
N PHE A 6 1.83 48.14 24.33
CA PHE A 6 1.42 47.19 23.29
C PHE A 6 1.69 45.77 23.83
N VAL A 7 0.63 45.05 24.20
CA VAL A 7 0.69 43.64 24.54
C VAL A 7 0.65 42.85 23.24
N LEU A 8 1.80 42.30 22.80
CA LEU A 8 1.87 41.40 21.68
C LEU A 8 1.33 40.04 22.12
N LEU A 9 0.08 39.71 21.77
CA LEU A 9 -0.49 38.38 21.95
C LEU A 9 0.18 37.41 20.96
N LEU A 10 1.17 36.67 21.42
CA LEU A 10 1.70 35.47 20.75
C LEU A 10 0.63 34.37 20.83
N THR A 11 -0.21 34.25 19.82
CA THR A 11 -1.04 33.05 19.62
C THR A 11 -0.10 31.90 19.23
N PRO A 12 -0.09 30.77 19.98
CA PRO A 12 0.64 29.60 19.51
C PRO A 12 0.02 29.14 18.18
N LEU A 13 0.79 29.16 17.12
CA LEU A 13 0.48 28.43 15.89
C LEU A 13 0.50 26.94 16.27
N LEU A 14 -0.67 26.40 16.57
CA LEU A 14 -0.84 24.94 16.59
C LEU A 14 -0.53 24.44 15.18
N GLY A 15 0.66 23.94 14.99
CA GLY A 15 1.03 23.27 13.74
C GLY A 15 0.07 22.10 13.54
N ILE A 16 -0.82 22.19 12.57
CA ILE A 16 -1.62 21.07 12.11
C ILE A 16 -0.64 20.16 11.38
N GLY A 17 -0.13 19.15 12.08
CA GLY A 17 0.71 18.11 11.47
C GLY A 17 -0.03 17.47 10.29
N GLN A 18 0.67 17.19 9.20
CA GLN A 18 0.09 16.49 8.06
C GLN A 18 -0.45 15.13 8.48
N THR A 19 -1.56 14.72 7.87
CA THR A 19 -2.12 13.38 8.09
C THR A 19 -1.14 12.32 7.58
N LYS A 20 -0.91 11.28 8.39
CA LYS A 20 -0.05 10.15 8.04
C LYS A 20 -0.83 9.18 7.14
N THR A 21 -0.69 9.34 5.83
CA THR A 21 -1.37 8.50 4.82
C THR A 21 -0.42 7.80 3.87
N VAL A 22 0.86 8.21 3.84
CA VAL A 22 1.82 7.72 2.86
C VAL A 22 2.40 6.37 3.29
N LEU A 23 2.28 5.38 2.43
CA LEU A 23 2.97 4.11 2.53
C LEU A 23 4.12 4.09 1.52
N THR A 24 5.33 3.79 1.96
CA THR A 24 6.42 3.46 1.04
C THR A 24 6.43 1.96 0.78
N SER A 25 6.75 1.56 -0.42
CA SER A 25 6.88 0.15 -0.82
C SER A 25 8.16 -0.03 -1.62
N ASN A 26 8.96 -1.02 -1.24
CA ASN A 26 10.16 -1.42 -1.96
C ASN A 26 10.06 -2.89 -2.34
N ARG A 27 10.32 -3.21 -3.59
CA ARG A 27 10.39 -4.59 -4.08
C ARG A 27 11.84 -5.01 -4.17
N LEU A 28 12.14 -6.16 -3.60
CA LEU A 28 13.50 -6.70 -3.49
C LEU A 28 13.52 -8.13 -4.04
N PHE A 29 14.59 -8.47 -4.74
CA PHE A 29 14.80 -9.82 -5.28
C PHE A 29 16.14 -10.35 -4.82
N ALA A 30 16.12 -11.45 -4.09
CA ALA A 30 17.33 -12.16 -3.70
C ALA A 30 17.99 -12.83 -4.91
N LYS A 31 19.32 -12.95 -4.91
CA LYS A 31 20.02 -13.85 -5.81
C LYS A 31 19.56 -15.28 -5.55
N ASN A 32 19.34 -16.08 -6.60
CA ASN A 32 18.73 -17.42 -6.50
C ASN A 32 19.49 -18.38 -5.56
N ASP A 33 20.81 -18.27 -5.51
CA ASP A 33 21.68 -19.08 -4.65
C ASP A 33 21.90 -18.46 -3.25
N LYS A 34 21.28 -17.33 -2.94
CA LYS A 34 21.49 -16.54 -1.72
C LYS A 34 20.21 -16.22 -0.94
N VAL A 35 19.08 -16.86 -1.25
CA VAL A 35 17.77 -16.56 -0.64
C VAL A 35 17.83 -16.63 0.88
N SER A 36 18.36 -17.71 1.45
CA SER A 36 18.43 -17.88 2.91
C SER A 36 19.36 -16.85 3.60
N GLU A 37 20.48 -16.50 2.94
CA GLU A 37 21.40 -15.47 3.43
C GLU A 37 20.75 -14.08 3.38
N PHE A 38 20.03 -13.80 2.27
CA PHE A 38 19.27 -12.55 2.09
C PHE A 38 18.18 -12.40 3.17
N GLU A 39 17.34 -13.43 3.37
CA GLU A 39 16.29 -13.39 4.38
C GLU A 39 16.86 -13.10 5.77
N LYS A 40 17.96 -13.78 6.15
CA LYS A 40 18.63 -13.54 7.43
C LYS A 40 19.19 -12.11 7.55
N ALA A 41 19.81 -11.60 6.49
CA ALA A 41 20.36 -10.25 6.47
C ALA A 41 19.25 -9.18 6.53
N LEU A 42 18.18 -9.37 5.75
CA LEU A 42 17.01 -8.49 5.75
C LEU A 42 16.32 -8.43 7.12
N ALA A 43 16.12 -9.60 7.77
CA ALA A 43 15.56 -9.68 9.11
C ALA A 43 16.42 -8.94 10.15
N ASN A 44 17.73 -9.16 10.13
CA ASN A 44 18.65 -8.48 11.04
C ASN A 44 18.62 -6.96 10.83
N HIS A 45 18.65 -6.50 9.59
CA HIS A 45 18.58 -5.10 9.22
C HIS A 45 17.25 -4.45 9.68
N ALA A 46 16.12 -5.08 9.33
CA ALA A 46 14.80 -4.59 9.69
C ALA A 46 14.62 -4.47 11.21
N GLN A 47 15.04 -5.48 11.96
CA GLN A 47 14.89 -5.52 13.42
C GLN A 47 15.83 -4.56 14.15
N LYS A 48 16.97 -4.25 13.57
CA LYS A 48 17.97 -3.36 14.18
C LYS A 48 17.68 -1.89 13.90
N TYR A 49 17.31 -1.54 12.69
CA TYR A 49 17.25 -0.15 12.25
C TYR A 49 15.85 0.38 12.04
N HIS A 50 14.90 -0.48 11.67
CA HIS A 50 13.54 -0.05 11.37
C HIS A 50 12.61 -0.25 12.57
N THR A 51 12.72 0.66 13.54
CA THR A 51 11.94 0.66 14.79
C THR A 51 11.07 1.91 14.90
N GLY A 52 10.14 1.93 15.85
CA GLY A 52 9.27 3.11 16.08
C GLY A 52 8.41 3.45 14.85
N ASP A 53 8.55 4.65 14.35
CA ASP A 53 7.77 5.17 13.20
C ASP A 53 8.29 4.67 11.84
N VAL A 54 9.49 4.07 11.77
CA VAL A 54 10.10 3.58 10.53
C VAL A 54 10.04 2.05 10.40
N LYS A 55 9.09 1.42 11.05
CA LYS A 55 8.93 -0.05 11.03
C LYS A 55 8.66 -0.60 9.64
N TRP A 56 9.38 -1.66 9.30
CA TRP A 56 9.18 -2.43 8.09
C TRP A 56 8.24 -3.60 8.28
N ARG A 57 7.37 -3.82 7.30
CA ARG A 57 6.62 -5.06 7.11
C ARG A 57 7.09 -5.70 5.82
N VAL A 58 7.50 -6.96 5.92
CA VAL A 58 8.01 -7.73 4.79
C VAL A 58 6.98 -8.76 4.37
N TRP A 59 6.74 -8.85 3.08
CA TRP A 59 5.81 -9.76 2.44
C TRP A 59 6.56 -10.59 1.39
N SER A 60 6.32 -11.89 1.31
CA SER A 60 6.77 -12.70 0.17
C SER A 60 5.72 -12.65 -0.94
N ILE A 61 6.15 -12.44 -2.18
CA ILE A 61 5.27 -12.35 -3.36
C ILE A 61 5.12 -13.75 -3.94
N GLN A 62 3.87 -14.27 -3.93
CA GLN A 62 3.59 -15.65 -4.30
C GLN A 62 3.17 -15.79 -5.77
N SER A 63 2.67 -14.74 -6.39
CA SER A 63 2.18 -14.76 -7.77
C SER A 63 2.33 -13.39 -8.43
N GLY A 64 2.11 -13.33 -9.74
CA GLY A 64 2.23 -12.09 -10.50
C GLY A 64 3.62 -11.90 -11.10
N PRO A 65 3.89 -10.74 -11.73
CA PRO A 65 5.15 -10.46 -12.40
C PRO A 65 6.39 -10.56 -11.48
N ASP A 66 6.20 -10.22 -10.20
CA ASP A 66 7.27 -10.17 -9.20
C ASP A 66 7.31 -11.40 -8.29
N ALA A 67 6.72 -12.52 -8.74
CA ALA A 67 6.74 -13.78 -7.96
C ALA A 67 8.16 -14.17 -7.57
N ASN A 68 8.30 -14.73 -6.35
CA ASN A 68 9.55 -15.04 -5.67
C ASN A 68 10.35 -13.80 -5.17
N GLY A 69 9.83 -12.59 -5.34
CA GLY A 69 10.35 -11.38 -4.71
C GLY A 69 9.77 -11.15 -3.30
N TYR A 70 10.21 -10.05 -2.72
CA TYR A 70 9.74 -9.54 -1.44
C TYR A 70 9.25 -8.12 -1.61
N MET A 71 8.15 -7.78 -0.95
CA MET A 71 7.69 -6.41 -0.81
C MET A 71 7.94 -5.96 0.64
N VAL A 72 8.66 -4.87 0.79
CA VAL A 72 8.91 -4.21 2.07
C VAL A 72 8.10 -2.93 2.12
N THR A 73 7.24 -2.79 3.12
CA THR A 73 6.43 -1.57 3.31
C THR A 73 6.81 -0.87 4.61
N GLU A 74 6.84 0.46 4.56
CA GLU A 74 7.04 1.33 5.71
C GLU A 74 5.94 2.39 5.73
N GLY A 75 5.41 2.66 6.90
CA GLY A 75 4.37 3.65 7.12
C GLY A 75 3.30 3.18 8.11
N PRO A 76 2.28 4.02 8.35
CA PRO A 76 1.95 5.26 7.61
C PRO A 76 2.89 6.44 7.96
N ASN A 77 3.31 7.17 6.96
CA ASN A 77 4.11 8.39 7.06
C ASN A 77 3.30 9.61 6.58
N SER A 78 3.77 10.82 6.85
CA SER A 78 3.39 12.03 6.11
C SER A 78 4.53 12.42 5.17
N TRP A 79 4.24 13.24 4.15
CA TRP A 79 5.29 13.78 3.29
C TRP A 79 6.32 14.60 4.07
N ASP A 80 5.86 15.35 5.08
CA ASP A 80 6.71 16.12 5.99
C ASP A 80 7.69 15.22 6.77
N MET A 81 7.20 14.06 7.27
CA MET A 81 8.08 13.07 7.92
C MET A 81 9.11 12.49 6.95
N LEU A 82 8.72 12.23 5.72
CA LEU A 82 9.62 11.67 4.70
C LEU A 82 10.67 12.70 4.26
N ASP A 83 10.29 13.97 4.13
CA ASP A 83 11.20 15.07 3.79
C ASP A 83 12.21 15.32 4.91
N GLY A 84 11.75 15.35 6.16
CA GLY A 84 12.59 15.63 7.32
C GLY A 84 13.43 14.46 7.83
N ARG A 85 13.11 13.21 7.42
CA ARG A 85 13.78 12.02 7.96
C ARG A 85 15.24 11.88 7.55
N GLY A 86 15.55 12.20 6.29
CA GLY A 86 16.86 11.91 5.71
C GLY A 86 17.19 10.41 5.76
N ASP A 87 18.46 10.07 5.88
CA ASP A 87 18.91 8.71 6.20
C ASP A 87 18.77 8.45 7.70
N ILE A 88 18.47 7.19 8.08
CA ILE A 88 18.29 6.79 9.49
C ILE A 88 19.60 7.02 10.27
N SER A 89 20.72 6.52 9.73
CA SER A 89 22.08 6.78 10.24
C SER A 89 23.14 6.28 9.26
N ALA A 90 24.37 6.72 9.45
CA ALA A 90 25.52 6.22 8.66
C ALA A 90 25.73 4.71 8.86
N GLU A 91 25.47 4.17 10.04
CA GLU A 91 25.54 2.73 10.33
C GLU A 91 24.47 1.95 9.62
N HIS A 92 23.25 2.51 9.48
CA HIS A 92 22.15 1.92 8.73
C HIS A 92 22.55 1.76 7.26
N THR A 93 23.04 2.83 6.62
CA THR A 93 23.49 2.79 5.23
C THR A 93 24.62 1.80 5.03
N ALA A 94 25.65 1.84 5.90
CA ALA A 94 26.77 0.90 5.83
C ALA A 94 26.35 -0.57 6.01
N ASP A 95 25.38 -0.84 6.88
CA ASP A 95 24.86 -2.20 7.07
C ASP A 95 24.09 -2.68 5.83
N TRP A 96 23.25 -1.82 5.25
CA TRP A 96 22.53 -2.12 4.03
C TRP A 96 23.48 -2.44 2.87
N GLU A 97 24.43 -1.56 2.60
CA GLU A 97 25.41 -1.70 1.51
C GLU A 97 26.30 -2.93 1.67
N LYS A 98 26.69 -3.25 2.89
CA LYS A 98 27.60 -4.38 3.17
C LYS A 98 26.89 -5.71 3.26
N ASN A 99 25.73 -5.78 3.89
CA ASN A 99 25.12 -7.03 4.34
C ASN A 99 23.87 -7.43 3.54
N VAL A 100 23.07 -6.48 3.04
CA VAL A 100 21.83 -6.77 2.33
C VAL A 100 21.97 -6.63 0.83
N LEU A 101 22.42 -5.45 0.37
CA LEU A 101 22.51 -5.12 -1.06
C LEU A 101 23.30 -6.14 -1.90
N PRO A 102 24.44 -6.69 -1.44
CA PRO A 102 25.21 -7.68 -2.21
C PRO A 102 24.47 -9.00 -2.45
N LEU A 103 23.42 -9.29 -1.66
CA LEU A 103 22.61 -10.50 -1.75
C LEU A 103 21.39 -10.32 -2.67
N THR A 104 21.13 -9.09 -3.13
CA THR A 104 20.05 -8.78 -4.07
C THR A 104 20.54 -8.89 -5.51
N THR A 105 19.59 -9.02 -6.44
CA THR A 105 19.87 -8.97 -7.89
C THR A 105 20.13 -7.54 -8.39
N GLY A 106 19.88 -6.52 -7.58
CA GLY A 106 19.87 -5.11 -7.98
C GLY A 106 18.60 -4.71 -8.76
N GLN A 107 17.71 -5.65 -9.05
CA GLN A 107 16.38 -5.34 -9.57
C GLN A 107 15.46 -4.97 -8.42
N GLY A 108 14.50 -4.11 -8.70
CA GLY A 108 13.50 -3.69 -7.73
C GLY A 108 12.74 -2.46 -8.18
N GLU A 109 11.70 -2.17 -7.46
CA GLU A 109 10.87 -0.99 -7.66
C GLU A 109 10.61 -0.36 -6.29
N SER A 110 10.65 0.97 -6.24
CA SER A 110 10.27 1.74 -5.07
C SER A 110 9.12 2.65 -5.41
N GLY A 111 8.16 2.75 -4.52
CA GLY A 111 6.98 3.58 -4.75
C GLY A 111 6.41 4.18 -3.47
N TYR A 112 5.68 5.28 -3.66
CA TYR A 112 4.89 5.95 -2.63
C TYR A 112 3.41 5.84 -2.98
N TYR A 113 2.60 5.55 -1.98
CA TYR A 113 1.18 5.31 -2.15
C TYR A 113 0.40 6.04 -1.06
N ASP A 114 -0.56 6.88 -1.46
CA ASP A 114 -1.43 7.57 -0.52
C ASP A 114 -2.67 6.73 -0.22
N PHE A 115 -2.96 6.53 1.06
CA PHE A 115 -4.15 5.82 1.51
C PHE A 115 -5.42 6.63 1.28
N GLU A 116 -6.35 6.06 0.53
CA GLU A 116 -7.65 6.64 0.19
C GLU A 116 -8.73 6.09 1.16
N ALA A 117 -8.82 6.65 2.35
CA ALA A 117 -9.75 6.18 3.39
C ALA A 117 -11.21 6.12 2.92
N ASP A 118 -11.61 7.06 2.07
CA ASP A 118 -12.97 7.16 1.53
C ASP A 118 -13.30 6.08 0.49
N LEU A 119 -12.29 5.41 -0.06
CA LEU A 119 -12.47 4.39 -1.10
C LEU A 119 -12.43 2.96 -0.57
N GLY A 120 -11.83 2.75 0.60
CA GLY A 120 -11.69 1.43 1.23
C GLY A 120 -12.75 1.13 2.28
N THR A 121 -12.67 -0.10 2.83
CA THR A 121 -13.55 -0.59 3.91
C THR A 121 -12.81 -0.86 5.21
N VAL A 122 -11.53 -0.50 5.29
CA VAL A 122 -10.65 -0.77 6.44
C VAL A 122 -9.89 0.46 6.89
N GLN A 123 -9.34 0.38 8.09
CA GLN A 123 -8.40 1.38 8.59
C GLN A 123 -6.98 1.12 8.08
N LEU A 124 -6.18 2.19 7.93
CA LEU A 124 -4.80 2.10 7.46
C LEU A 124 -3.93 1.15 8.30
N THR A 125 -4.15 1.12 9.62
CA THR A 125 -3.39 0.30 10.57
C THR A 125 -3.87 -1.15 10.68
N ASP A 126 -4.92 -1.53 9.95
CA ASP A 126 -5.51 -2.87 9.99
C ASP A 126 -4.84 -3.79 8.95
N TYR A 127 -4.11 -4.80 9.38
CA TYR A 127 -3.33 -5.71 8.52
C TYR A 127 -3.85 -7.15 8.59
N ALA A 128 -3.53 -7.94 7.57
CA ALA A 128 -3.77 -9.39 7.51
C ALA A 128 -2.51 -10.12 7.01
N ASP A 129 -2.34 -11.39 7.39
CA ASP A 129 -1.18 -12.20 7.00
C ASP A 129 -1.16 -12.59 5.52
N LYS A 130 -2.31 -12.59 4.87
CA LYS A 130 -2.47 -12.91 3.45
C LYS A 130 -3.29 -11.85 2.77
N ILE A 131 -2.77 -11.33 1.69
CA ILE A 131 -3.42 -10.25 0.93
C ILE A 131 -3.38 -10.57 -0.57
N VAL A 132 -4.36 -10.01 -1.27
CA VAL A 132 -4.32 -9.85 -2.72
C VAL A 132 -4.14 -8.36 -3.00
N ILE A 133 -3.11 -8.02 -3.73
CA ILE A 133 -2.94 -6.67 -4.26
C ILE A 133 -3.44 -6.68 -5.70
N THR A 134 -4.33 -5.75 -6.02
CA THR A 134 -4.77 -5.50 -7.39
C THR A 134 -4.33 -4.12 -7.82
N HIS A 135 -3.56 -4.07 -8.88
CA HIS A 135 -3.10 -2.87 -9.54
C HIS A 135 -4.07 -2.50 -10.66
N MET A 136 -4.42 -1.23 -10.76
CA MET A 136 -5.33 -0.72 -11.77
C MET A 136 -4.84 0.64 -12.26
N THR A 137 -4.38 0.69 -13.52
CA THR A 137 -3.92 1.93 -14.15
C THR A 137 -5.05 2.56 -14.95
N ALA A 138 -5.09 3.88 -14.92
CA ALA A 138 -6.07 4.66 -15.67
C ALA A 138 -5.57 4.98 -17.09
N LYS A 139 -6.46 5.01 -18.06
CA LYS A 139 -6.17 5.64 -19.36
C LYS A 139 -5.88 7.13 -19.18
N PRO A 140 -5.11 7.75 -20.09
CA PRO A 140 -4.84 9.19 -20.02
C PRO A 140 -6.11 10.03 -19.82
N GLY A 141 -6.10 10.90 -18.80
CA GLY A 141 -7.22 11.76 -18.43
C GLY A 141 -8.38 11.07 -17.70
N LYS A 142 -8.30 9.75 -17.41
CA LYS A 142 -9.40 8.97 -16.84
C LYS A 142 -9.25 8.62 -15.34
N ILE A 143 -8.29 9.22 -14.65
CA ILE A 143 -8.04 8.89 -13.24
C ILE A 143 -9.28 9.10 -12.34
N ASN A 144 -10.05 10.17 -12.56
CA ASN A 144 -11.27 10.45 -11.81
C ASN A 144 -12.40 9.46 -12.15
N ASP A 145 -12.47 8.98 -13.40
CA ASP A 145 -13.42 7.96 -13.80
C ASP A 145 -13.11 6.63 -13.09
N VAL A 146 -11.82 6.26 -13.01
CA VAL A 146 -11.37 5.09 -12.23
C VAL A 146 -11.71 5.26 -10.74
N LYS A 147 -11.48 6.45 -10.16
CA LYS A 147 -11.88 6.73 -8.76
C LYS A 147 -13.38 6.53 -8.55
N ASN A 148 -14.21 7.00 -9.46
CA ASN A 148 -15.66 6.81 -9.42
C ASN A 148 -16.08 5.33 -9.51
N LEU A 149 -15.39 4.54 -10.36
CA LEU A 149 -15.63 3.09 -10.46
C LEU A 149 -15.34 2.38 -9.13
N ILE A 150 -14.24 2.73 -8.45
CA ILE A 150 -13.88 2.19 -7.14
C ILE A 150 -14.91 2.61 -6.09
N THR A 151 -15.33 3.88 -6.08
CA THR A 151 -16.36 4.41 -5.17
C THR A 151 -17.67 3.63 -5.27
N LYS A 152 -18.08 3.30 -6.51
CA LYS A 152 -19.25 2.43 -6.72
C LYS A 152 -19.00 1.03 -6.16
N PHE A 153 -17.83 0.45 -6.42
CA PHE A 153 -17.51 -0.91 -6.00
C PHE A 153 -17.32 -1.05 -4.48
N LYS A 154 -16.95 0.02 -3.77
CA LYS A 154 -16.85 0.06 -2.30
C LYS A 154 -18.13 -0.44 -1.63
N LYS A 155 -19.32 -0.02 -2.10
CA LYS A 155 -20.61 -0.49 -1.55
C LYS A 155 -20.80 -2.00 -1.70
N VAL A 156 -20.23 -2.59 -2.75
CA VAL A 156 -20.25 -4.05 -2.96
C VAL A 156 -19.34 -4.75 -1.96
N TRP A 157 -18.18 -4.16 -1.65
CA TRP A 157 -17.29 -4.68 -0.60
C TRP A 157 -17.89 -4.54 0.79
N GLU A 158 -18.59 -3.43 1.08
CA GLU A 158 -19.30 -3.20 2.35
C GLU A 158 -20.41 -4.24 2.54
N ASP A 159 -21.24 -4.47 1.52
CA ASP A 159 -22.29 -5.49 1.54
C ASP A 159 -21.72 -6.90 1.77
N GLY A 160 -20.62 -7.21 1.07
CA GLY A 160 -19.87 -8.47 1.21
C GLY A 160 -19.01 -8.59 2.46
N LYS A 161 -18.97 -7.56 3.31
CA LYS A 161 -18.09 -7.47 4.52
C LYS A 161 -16.62 -7.75 4.20
N GLU A 162 -16.18 -7.34 3.02
CA GLU A 162 -14.80 -7.49 2.58
C GLU A 162 -13.90 -6.43 3.20
N SER A 163 -12.68 -6.82 3.49
CA SER A 163 -11.65 -5.94 4.05
C SER A 163 -10.73 -5.47 2.93
N VAL A 164 -10.97 -4.27 2.42
CA VAL A 164 -10.24 -3.71 1.27
C VAL A 164 -9.68 -2.34 1.63
N ALA A 165 -8.36 -2.20 1.54
CA ALA A 165 -7.69 -0.90 1.59
C ALA A 165 -7.42 -0.41 0.17
N VAL A 166 -7.57 0.89 -0.07
CA VAL A 166 -7.31 1.50 -1.37
C VAL A 166 -6.21 2.55 -1.22
N TYR A 167 -5.29 2.56 -2.18
CA TYR A 167 -4.21 3.53 -2.26
C TYR A 167 -4.17 4.12 -3.67
N SER A 168 -3.85 5.40 -3.79
CA SER A 168 -3.47 6.02 -5.05
C SER A 168 -1.95 5.98 -5.23
N ALA A 169 -1.48 5.80 -6.47
CA ALA A 169 -0.06 5.89 -6.80
C ALA A 169 0.38 7.35 -6.73
N ALA A 170 1.23 7.67 -5.75
CA ALA A 170 1.75 9.01 -5.53
C ALA A 170 3.14 9.12 -6.18
N PHE A 171 3.23 9.72 -7.36
CA PHE A 171 4.49 9.91 -8.11
C PHE A 171 5.27 8.62 -8.39
N SER A 172 4.58 7.47 -8.43
CA SER A 172 5.18 6.15 -8.53
C SER A 172 4.63 5.40 -9.74
N GLY A 173 5.20 5.65 -10.91
CA GLY A 173 4.78 5.03 -12.16
C GLY A 173 3.54 5.67 -12.79
N GLU A 174 2.71 4.84 -13.43
CA GLU A 174 1.52 5.30 -14.13
C GLU A 174 0.39 5.67 -13.16
N PRO A 175 -0.40 6.72 -13.48
CA PRO A 175 -1.54 7.11 -12.65
C PRO A 175 -2.53 5.96 -12.46
N GLY A 176 -2.85 5.66 -11.21
CA GLY A 176 -3.75 4.54 -10.93
C GLY A 176 -4.04 4.36 -9.45
N PHE A 177 -4.71 3.27 -9.16
CA PHE A 177 -5.04 2.83 -7.82
C PHE A 177 -4.59 1.40 -7.57
N ILE A 178 -4.25 1.14 -6.32
CA ILE A 178 -3.97 -0.20 -5.81
C ILE A 178 -5.01 -0.49 -4.75
N TYR A 179 -5.67 -1.63 -4.82
CA TYR A 179 -6.51 -2.08 -3.72
C TYR A 179 -6.02 -3.41 -3.16
N VAL A 180 -5.94 -3.43 -1.85
CA VAL A 180 -5.40 -4.53 -1.06
C VAL A 180 -6.55 -5.23 -0.37
N THR A 181 -6.95 -6.39 -0.90
CA THR A 181 -7.94 -7.25 -0.27
C THR A 181 -7.26 -8.10 0.80
N ARG A 182 -7.72 -7.97 2.04
CA ARG A 182 -7.24 -8.75 3.16
C ARG A 182 -8.01 -10.06 3.27
N LEU A 183 -7.29 -11.17 3.20
CA LEU A 183 -7.87 -12.51 3.27
C LEU A 183 -7.96 -12.95 4.73
N LYS A 184 -8.98 -12.48 5.45
CA LYS A 184 -9.16 -12.74 6.90
C LYS A 184 -9.32 -14.25 7.21
N ASN A 185 -9.86 -15.01 6.26
CA ASN A 185 -10.04 -16.46 6.36
C ASN A 185 -8.98 -17.25 5.56
N GLY A 186 -7.95 -16.58 5.08
CA GLY A 186 -6.85 -17.16 4.32
C GLY A 186 -7.17 -17.40 2.84
N LEU A 187 -6.31 -18.16 2.16
CA LEU A 187 -6.38 -18.37 0.71
C LEU A 187 -7.66 -19.07 0.22
N LYS A 188 -8.41 -19.73 1.10
CA LYS A 188 -9.73 -20.31 0.74
C LYS A 188 -10.72 -19.26 0.24
N GLU A 189 -10.51 -17.97 0.59
CA GLU A 189 -11.36 -16.88 0.08
C GLU A 189 -11.21 -16.64 -1.43
N LEU A 190 -10.18 -17.23 -2.06
CA LEU A 190 -9.94 -17.17 -3.49
C LEU A 190 -10.68 -18.26 -4.28
N ALA A 191 -11.28 -19.23 -3.60
CA ALA A 191 -12.07 -20.26 -4.26
C ALA A 191 -13.27 -19.65 -4.99
N SER A 192 -13.56 -20.15 -6.19
CA SER A 192 -14.61 -19.59 -7.06
C SER A 192 -16.03 -19.68 -6.47
N ASP A 193 -16.24 -20.57 -5.52
CA ASP A 193 -17.50 -20.79 -4.81
C ASP A 193 -17.56 -20.10 -3.43
N TYR A 194 -16.48 -19.48 -3.00
CA TYR A 194 -16.44 -18.80 -1.69
C TYR A 194 -17.32 -17.55 -1.64
N ARG A 195 -17.38 -16.80 -2.73
CA ARG A 195 -18.25 -15.63 -2.88
C ARG A 195 -19.03 -15.71 -4.18
N LYS A 196 -20.22 -15.12 -4.18
CA LYS A 196 -20.97 -14.91 -5.42
C LYS A 196 -20.15 -14.09 -6.43
N PRO A 197 -20.37 -14.30 -7.75
CA PRO A 197 -19.71 -13.51 -8.78
C PRO A 197 -19.88 -11.99 -8.58
N SER A 198 -18.87 -11.21 -8.94
CA SER A 198 -18.91 -9.75 -8.80
C SER A 198 -20.11 -9.11 -9.52
N SER A 199 -20.52 -9.67 -10.66
CA SER A 199 -21.71 -9.22 -11.41
C SER A 199 -22.99 -9.38 -10.61
N GLU A 200 -23.19 -10.53 -9.96
CA GLU A 200 -24.36 -10.77 -9.10
C GLU A 200 -24.34 -9.85 -7.88
N ARG A 201 -23.20 -9.74 -7.22
CA ARG A 201 -23.03 -8.90 -6.03
C ARG A 201 -23.27 -7.41 -6.33
N TYR A 202 -22.75 -6.93 -7.46
CA TYR A 202 -22.96 -5.56 -7.91
C TYR A 202 -24.43 -5.29 -8.23
N ASN A 203 -25.07 -6.21 -8.97
CA ASN A 203 -26.50 -6.12 -9.29
C ASN A 203 -27.40 -6.19 -8.04
N ASN A 204 -27.00 -6.92 -7.01
CA ASN A 204 -27.73 -6.94 -5.73
C ASN A 204 -27.72 -5.58 -5.04
N VAL A 205 -26.63 -4.83 -5.14
CA VAL A 205 -26.47 -3.49 -4.53
C VAL A 205 -27.16 -2.39 -5.35
N TYR A 206 -27.07 -2.47 -6.69
CA TYR A 206 -27.46 -1.36 -7.57
C TYR A 206 -28.66 -1.65 -8.48
N GLY A 207 -29.16 -2.88 -8.49
CA GLY A 207 -30.25 -3.34 -9.35
C GLY A 207 -29.78 -4.14 -10.57
N ALA A 208 -30.70 -4.89 -11.15
CA ALA A 208 -30.43 -5.75 -12.30
C ALA A 208 -29.87 -4.96 -13.50
N GLY A 209 -28.82 -5.46 -14.16
CA GLY A 209 -28.17 -4.85 -15.31
C GLY A 209 -27.20 -3.72 -14.98
N SER A 210 -27.09 -3.29 -13.73
CA SER A 210 -26.18 -2.20 -13.35
C SER A 210 -24.70 -2.56 -13.52
N PHE A 211 -24.35 -3.85 -13.39
CA PHE A 211 -22.98 -4.31 -13.60
C PHE A 211 -22.52 -4.14 -15.06
N ASP A 212 -23.39 -4.34 -16.03
CA ASP A 212 -23.06 -4.18 -17.47
C ASP A 212 -22.73 -2.72 -17.78
N ALA A 213 -23.47 -1.76 -17.17
CA ALA A 213 -23.16 -0.35 -17.30
C ALA A 213 -21.81 0.00 -16.65
N TRP A 214 -21.56 -0.52 -15.43
CA TRP A 214 -20.26 -0.36 -14.76
C TRP A 214 -19.11 -0.93 -15.58
N LEU A 215 -19.30 -2.08 -16.23
CA LEU A 215 -18.30 -2.74 -17.05
C LEU A 215 -17.95 -1.93 -18.31
N LYS A 216 -18.92 -1.22 -18.90
CA LYS A 216 -18.66 -0.27 -19.99
C LYS A 216 -17.81 0.91 -19.51
N ASP A 217 -18.18 1.52 -18.39
CA ASP A 217 -17.41 2.62 -17.79
C ASP A 217 -15.98 2.14 -17.48
N TYR A 218 -15.84 0.90 -16.96
CA TYR A 218 -14.55 0.28 -16.67
C TYR A 218 -13.71 0.12 -17.94
N ALA A 219 -14.27 -0.42 -19.00
CA ALA A 219 -13.58 -0.63 -20.28
C ALA A 219 -13.15 0.71 -20.93
N ASP A 220 -13.89 1.80 -20.69
CA ASP A 220 -13.53 3.14 -21.15
C ASP A 220 -12.41 3.77 -20.33
N ALA A 221 -12.37 3.56 -19.00
CA ALA A 221 -11.49 4.30 -18.11
C ALA A 221 -10.19 3.56 -17.74
N VAL A 222 -10.21 2.22 -17.68
CA VAL A 222 -9.08 1.41 -17.19
C VAL A 222 -8.18 1.00 -18.34
N GLN A 223 -6.88 1.25 -18.19
CA GLN A 223 -5.84 0.87 -19.14
C GLN A 223 -5.40 -0.57 -18.92
N SER A 224 -5.10 -0.92 -17.68
CA SER A 224 -4.66 -2.26 -17.31
C SER A 224 -5.10 -2.63 -15.90
N ARG A 225 -5.22 -3.94 -15.66
CA ARG A 225 -5.47 -4.49 -14.34
C ARG A 225 -4.78 -5.84 -14.19
N TRP A 226 -4.07 -6.02 -13.07
CA TRP A 226 -3.49 -7.31 -12.70
C TRP A 226 -3.47 -7.48 -11.18
N SER A 227 -3.27 -8.70 -10.71
CA SER A 227 -3.29 -8.99 -9.27
C SER A 227 -2.18 -9.94 -8.89
N GLU A 228 -1.78 -9.86 -7.62
CA GLU A 228 -0.77 -10.70 -7.01
C GLU A 228 -1.18 -11.11 -5.60
N ILE A 229 -0.66 -12.25 -5.13
CA ILE A 229 -0.87 -12.78 -3.79
C ILE A 229 0.40 -12.58 -2.99
N LEU A 230 0.28 -12.01 -1.79
CA LEU A 230 1.39 -11.83 -0.87
C LEU A 230 1.09 -12.46 0.47
N ILE A 231 2.15 -12.98 1.11
CA ILE A 231 2.10 -13.56 2.45
C ILE A 231 3.06 -12.79 3.36
N TYR A 232 2.54 -12.34 4.49
CA TYR A 232 3.32 -11.63 5.50
C TYR A 232 4.38 -12.54 6.12
N LYS A 233 5.59 -11.97 6.29
CA LYS A 233 6.77 -12.62 6.85
C LYS A 233 7.18 -11.93 8.16
N PRO A 234 6.52 -12.24 9.30
CA PRO A 234 6.81 -11.58 10.57
C PRO A 234 8.27 -11.76 11.00
N GLU A 235 8.87 -12.90 10.66
CA GLU A 235 10.26 -13.22 10.97
C GLU A 235 11.28 -12.32 10.24
N LEU A 236 10.91 -11.76 9.10
CA LEU A 236 11.73 -10.82 8.32
C LEU A 236 11.43 -9.36 8.64
N SER A 237 10.36 -9.10 9.37
CA SER A 237 9.83 -7.76 9.65
C SER A 237 10.42 -7.17 10.93
N SER A 238 10.23 -5.87 11.13
CA SER A 238 10.50 -5.17 12.40
C SER A 238 9.67 -5.76 13.55
N LYS A 239 10.19 -5.66 14.76
CA LYS A 239 9.54 -6.11 16.00
C LYS A 239 8.64 -5.03 16.59
#